data_334c5e3ac3b7c7bd06e53dc43189abe7
#
_entry.id   334c5e3ac3b7c7bd06e53dc43189abe7
#
_cell.length_a   1.000
_cell.length_b   1.000
_cell.length_c   1.000
_cell.angle_alpha   90.00
_cell.angle_beta   90.00
_cell.angle_gamma   90.00
#
_symmetry.space_group_name_H-M   'P 1'
#
loop_
_entity.id
_entity.type
_entity.pdbx_description
1 polymer ?
#
loop_
_entity_poly.entity_id
_entity_poly.type
_entity_poly.pdbx_seq_one_letter_code
_entity_poly.pdbx_strand_id
1 'polypeptide(L)'
;LKDKLAAGEIHLKYQQLYDKEDSTLYTYEVTSGFILDNQWKSLANLHELNDDIELAVKLDRWIMVEASKQLHNFITQHPEAKLAINLNSQILYHDKQLPELVAKLITIIGSTQKYPLILQFDQDELFSDLGEAQKQIAELRKHGAEIAVRNFGLSAYSDTLLKRLDINQLSLHPELTALLSTDKGLTELQAKIDAYNEVKPLEMLLTQLNDMNSFASAWNVNARFLQGDYFQKKLDNLIDGQDH
;
A
#
# COMPACT_ATOMS: atom_id res chain seq x y z
N LEU A 1 19.20 9.09 -9.97
CA LEU A 1 17.76 8.83 -9.95
C LEU A 1 17.00 9.78 -10.87
N LYS A 2 17.31 11.08 -10.85
CA LYS A 2 16.70 12.07 -11.79
C LYS A 2 16.89 11.67 -13.25
N ASP A 3 18.10 11.19 -13.59
CA ASP A 3 18.41 10.77 -14.95
C ASP A 3 17.62 9.53 -15.33
N LYS A 4 17.41 8.59 -14.44
CA LYS A 4 16.61 7.39 -14.68
C LYS A 4 15.14 7.73 -14.91
N LEU A 5 14.60 8.65 -14.11
CA LEU A 5 13.22 9.12 -14.29
C LEU A 5 13.05 9.83 -15.64
N ALA A 6 13.99 10.72 -16.00
CA ALA A 6 13.97 11.44 -17.26
C ALA A 6 14.11 10.51 -18.47
N ALA A 7 14.88 9.42 -18.33
CA ALA A 7 15.10 8.42 -19.37
C ALA A 7 13.97 7.37 -19.48
N GLY A 8 12.95 7.44 -18.62
CA GLY A 8 11.87 6.45 -18.57
C GLY A 8 12.28 5.09 -18.02
N GLU A 9 13.31 5.05 -17.20
CA GLU A 9 13.85 3.81 -16.63
C GLU A 9 13.18 3.40 -15.30
N ILE A 10 12.27 4.22 -14.79
CA ILE A 10 11.47 3.89 -13.60
C ILE A 10 10.25 3.09 -14.05
N HIS A 11 10.03 1.95 -13.40
CA HIS A 11 8.94 1.05 -13.70
C HIS A 11 8.08 0.79 -12.49
N LEU A 12 6.81 0.43 -12.74
CA LEU A 12 5.90 -0.02 -11.71
C LEU A 12 5.80 -1.54 -11.75
N LYS A 13 5.63 -2.13 -10.56
CA LYS A 13 5.24 -3.53 -10.42
C LYS A 13 3.94 -3.63 -9.64
N TYR A 14 3.17 -4.66 -9.94
CA TYR A 14 1.83 -4.89 -9.40
C TYR A 14 1.79 -6.28 -8.78
N GLN A 15 1.30 -6.35 -7.54
CA GLN A 15 1.12 -7.62 -6.85
C GLN A 15 -0.27 -7.69 -6.27
N GLN A 16 -1.02 -8.72 -6.66
CA GLN A 16 -2.39 -8.90 -6.19
C GLN A 16 -2.40 -9.29 -4.70
N LEU A 17 -3.32 -8.68 -3.96
CA LEU A 17 -3.62 -9.08 -2.59
C LEU A 17 -4.72 -10.13 -2.61
N TYR A 18 -4.54 -11.23 -1.88
CA TYR A 18 -5.59 -12.23 -1.74
C TYR A 18 -6.61 -11.73 -0.71
N ASP A 19 -7.88 -11.62 -1.13
CA ASP A 19 -8.98 -11.20 -0.27
C ASP A 19 -9.71 -12.43 0.25
N LYS A 20 -9.59 -12.74 1.55
CA LYS A 20 -10.23 -13.89 2.17
C LYS A 20 -11.76 -13.82 2.19
N GLU A 21 -12.32 -12.61 2.16
CA GLU A 21 -13.77 -12.41 2.20
C GLU A 21 -14.42 -12.49 0.82
N ASP A 22 -13.70 -12.07 -0.22
CA ASP A 22 -14.22 -12.10 -1.58
C ASP A 22 -13.10 -12.28 -2.60
N SER A 23 -12.87 -13.53 -3.00
CA SER A 23 -11.83 -13.89 -3.97
C SER A 23 -12.10 -13.39 -5.39
N THR A 24 -13.27 -12.80 -5.66
CA THR A 24 -13.60 -12.21 -6.96
C THR A 24 -13.17 -10.74 -7.08
N LEU A 25 -12.80 -10.11 -5.98
CA LEU A 25 -12.33 -8.73 -5.97
C LEU A 25 -10.82 -8.67 -6.26
N TYR A 26 -10.42 -7.66 -7.02
CA TYR A 26 -9.04 -7.44 -7.43
C TYR A 26 -8.50 -6.19 -6.76
N THR A 27 -7.61 -6.37 -5.79
CA THR A 27 -6.83 -5.28 -5.19
C THR A 27 -5.36 -5.58 -5.42
N TYR A 28 -4.64 -4.62 -6.01
CA TYR A 28 -3.21 -4.74 -6.30
C TYR A 28 -2.42 -3.70 -5.53
N GLU A 29 -1.26 -4.12 -5.00
CA GLU A 29 -0.27 -3.18 -4.50
C GLU A 29 0.63 -2.74 -5.66
N VAL A 30 0.87 -1.44 -5.73
CA VAL A 30 1.77 -0.83 -6.72
C VAL A 30 3.07 -0.44 -6.04
N THR A 31 4.17 -0.95 -6.55
CA THR A 31 5.52 -0.58 -6.12
C THR A 31 6.31 -0.06 -7.30
N SER A 32 7.29 0.80 -7.04
CA SER A 32 8.12 1.41 -8.07
C SER A 32 9.59 1.04 -7.88
N GLY A 33 10.34 1.03 -8.96
CA GLY A 33 11.74 0.68 -8.93
C GLY A 33 12.39 0.80 -10.30
N PHE A 34 13.62 0.32 -10.38
CA PHE A 34 14.42 0.29 -11.61
C PHE A 34 15.30 -0.95 -11.62
N ILE A 35 15.85 -1.26 -12.80
CA ILE A 35 16.79 -2.37 -12.96
C ILE A 35 18.20 -1.82 -12.85
N LEU A 36 19.01 -2.39 -11.96
CA LEU A 36 20.43 -2.12 -11.81
C LEU A 36 21.17 -3.45 -11.72
N ASP A 37 22.15 -3.65 -12.59
CA ASP A 37 22.92 -4.92 -12.67
C ASP A 37 22.01 -6.15 -12.78
N ASN A 38 21.00 -6.07 -13.63
CA ASN A 38 19.97 -7.11 -13.85
C ASN A 38 19.12 -7.45 -12.60
N GLN A 39 19.11 -6.59 -11.59
CA GLN A 39 18.32 -6.76 -10.39
C GLN A 39 17.33 -5.61 -10.20
N TRP A 40 16.14 -5.96 -9.75
CA TRP A 40 15.13 -4.99 -9.36
C TRP A 40 15.56 -4.28 -8.08
N LYS A 41 15.55 -2.95 -8.12
CA LYS A 41 15.78 -2.08 -6.97
C LYS A 41 14.52 -1.27 -6.70
N SER A 42 13.92 -1.51 -5.53
CA SER A 42 12.75 -0.76 -5.09
C SER A 42 13.13 0.68 -4.71
N LEU A 43 12.29 1.63 -5.08
CA LEU A 43 12.45 3.03 -4.65
C LEU A 43 12.08 3.26 -3.18
N ALA A 44 11.32 2.35 -2.58
CA ALA A 44 10.83 2.52 -1.20
C ALA A 44 11.94 2.70 -0.16
N ASN A 45 13.14 2.19 -0.42
CA ASN A 45 14.26 2.20 0.53
C ASN A 45 15.44 3.07 0.06
N LEU A 46 15.24 3.95 -0.92
CA LEU A 46 16.32 4.81 -1.40
C LEU A 46 16.47 6.04 -0.52
N HIS A 47 17.65 6.16 0.11
CA HIS A 47 17.99 7.33 0.93
C HIS A 47 18.01 8.63 0.13
N GLU A 48 18.32 8.57 -1.16
CA GLU A 48 18.34 9.73 -2.06
C GLU A 48 17.00 10.48 -2.08
N LEU A 49 15.87 9.78 -1.91
CA LEU A 49 14.54 10.40 -1.87
C LEU A 49 14.29 11.18 -0.58
N ASN A 50 14.94 10.79 0.52
CA ASN A 50 14.82 11.50 1.79
C ASN A 50 15.56 12.84 1.76
N ASP A 51 16.61 12.94 0.95
CA ASP A 51 17.44 14.14 0.84
C ASP A 51 17.00 15.09 -0.26
N ASP A 52 16.14 14.65 -1.17
CA ASP A 52 15.63 15.45 -2.30
C ASP A 52 14.09 15.42 -2.31
N ILE A 53 13.50 16.32 -1.56
CA ILE A 53 12.04 16.44 -1.39
C ILE A 53 11.34 16.69 -2.73
N GLU A 54 11.87 17.58 -3.55
CA GLU A 54 11.27 17.92 -4.84
C GLU A 54 11.23 16.70 -5.76
N LEU A 55 12.31 15.92 -5.79
CA LEU A 55 12.36 14.69 -6.58
C LEU A 55 11.38 13.64 -6.04
N ALA A 56 11.29 13.48 -4.72
CA ALA A 56 10.37 12.53 -4.10
C ALA A 56 8.90 12.86 -4.45
N VAL A 57 8.54 14.13 -4.37
CA VAL A 57 7.19 14.59 -4.73
C VAL A 57 6.90 14.35 -6.21
N LYS A 58 7.81 14.75 -7.09
CA LYS A 58 7.68 14.58 -8.53
C LYS A 58 7.51 13.11 -8.91
N LEU A 59 8.31 12.24 -8.32
CA LEU A 59 8.25 10.80 -8.55
C LEU A 59 6.90 10.23 -8.14
N ASP A 60 6.43 10.54 -6.94
CA ASP A 60 5.17 10.00 -6.44
C ASP A 60 3.96 10.50 -7.23
N ARG A 61 3.99 11.75 -7.70
CA ARG A 61 2.97 12.25 -8.62
C ARG A 61 2.95 11.45 -9.92
N TRP A 62 4.12 11.16 -10.49
CA TRP A 62 4.24 10.34 -11.68
C TRP A 62 3.70 8.92 -11.45
N ILE A 63 4.06 8.29 -10.32
CA ILE A 63 3.59 6.96 -9.97
C ILE A 63 2.06 6.92 -9.91
N MET A 64 1.44 7.88 -9.24
CA MET A 64 -0.01 7.94 -9.13
C MET A 64 -0.70 8.11 -10.47
N VAL A 65 -0.17 8.97 -11.33
CA VAL A 65 -0.72 9.20 -12.67
C VAL A 65 -0.60 7.93 -13.52
N GLU A 66 0.57 7.31 -13.55
CA GLU A 66 0.81 6.10 -14.32
C GLU A 66 -0.04 4.92 -13.84
N ALA A 67 -0.10 4.69 -12.54
CA ALA A 67 -0.92 3.65 -11.95
C ALA A 67 -2.42 3.86 -12.25
N SER A 68 -2.87 5.11 -12.20
CA SER A 68 -4.28 5.44 -12.49
C SER A 68 -4.65 5.19 -13.95
N LYS A 69 -3.74 5.44 -14.88
CA LYS A 69 -3.92 5.10 -16.30
C LYS A 69 -4.09 3.58 -16.47
N GLN A 70 -3.25 2.81 -15.81
CA GLN A 70 -3.32 1.35 -15.87
C GLN A 70 -4.63 0.83 -15.27
N LEU A 71 -5.05 1.41 -14.15
CA LEU A 71 -6.32 1.02 -13.54
C LEU A 71 -7.51 1.35 -14.43
N HIS A 72 -7.52 2.52 -15.07
CA HIS A 72 -8.56 2.91 -16.02
C HIS A 72 -8.76 1.85 -17.12
N ASN A 73 -7.67 1.30 -17.64
CA ASN A 73 -7.73 0.23 -18.65
C ASN A 73 -8.20 -1.10 -18.04
N PHE A 74 -7.73 -1.41 -16.84
CA PHE A 74 -8.00 -2.69 -16.18
C PHE A 74 -9.48 -2.84 -15.78
N ILE A 75 -10.13 -1.77 -15.34
CA ILE A 75 -11.53 -1.80 -14.88
C ILE A 75 -12.52 -2.10 -15.99
N THR A 76 -12.13 -2.05 -17.25
CA THR A 76 -13.00 -2.47 -18.36
C THR A 76 -13.37 -3.95 -18.24
N GLN A 77 -12.50 -4.77 -17.66
CA GLN A 77 -12.73 -6.20 -17.42
C GLN A 77 -12.99 -6.51 -15.94
N HIS A 78 -12.45 -5.70 -15.04
CA HIS A 78 -12.57 -5.88 -13.59
C HIS A 78 -13.06 -4.59 -12.92
N PRO A 79 -14.38 -4.28 -13.00
CA PRO A 79 -14.92 -2.97 -12.60
C PRO A 79 -14.70 -2.61 -11.13
N GLU A 80 -14.57 -3.60 -10.25
CA GLU A 80 -14.41 -3.40 -8.81
C GLU A 80 -12.94 -3.33 -8.36
N ALA A 81 -12.00 -3.29 -9.31
CA ALA A 81 -10.57 -3.29 -8.98
C ALA A 81 -10.13 -2.03 -8.23
N LYS A 82 -9.18 -2.22 -7.31
CA LYS A 82 -8.58 -1.16 -6.50
C LYS A 82 -7.06 -1.25 -6.58
N LEU A 83 -6.39 -0.11 -6.40
CA LEU A 83 -4.94 -0.06 -6.26
C LEU A 83 -4.55 0.53 -4.91
N ALA A 84 -3.61 -0.15 -4.24
CA ALA A 84 -2.88 0.39 -3.08
C ALA A 84 -1.52 0.86 -3.59
N ILE A 85 -1.27 2.17 -3.54
CA ILE A 85 -0.08 2.79 -4.09
C ILE A 85 0.87 3.17 -2.96
N ASN A 86 2.08 2.59 -2.95
CA ASN A 86 3.12 2.95 -1.99
C ASN A 86 3.71 4.31 -2.35
N LEU A 87 3.63 5.24 -1.41
CA LEU A 87 4.11 6.61 -1.57
C LEU A 87 5.13 6.97 -0.49
N ASN A 88 6.03 7.90 -0.83
CA ASN A 88 6.89 8.56 0.14
C ASN A 88 6.08 9.64 0.85
N SER A 89 6.22 9.76 2.17
CA SER A 89 5.47 10.75 2.95
C SER A 89 5.82 12.20 2.62
N GLN A 90 6.93 12.45 1.93
CA GLN A 90 7.29 13.81 1.51
C GLN A 90 6.20 14.45 0.65
N ILE A 91 5.51 13.66 -0.19
CA ILE A 91 4.38 14.18 -0.98
C ILE A 91 3.24 14.65 -0.06
N LEU A 92 3.00 13.93 1.04
CA LEU A 92 1.96 14.27 2.01
C LEU A 92 2.25 15.62 2.68
N TYR A 93 3.50 15.87 3.01
CA TYR A 93 3.90 17.08 3.74
C TYR A 93 4.15 18.30 2.85
N HIS A 94 4.58 18.10 1.61
CA HIS A 94 5.09 19.17 0.75
C HIS A 94 4.25 19.46 -0.49
N ASP A 95 3.35 18.55 -0.89
CA ASP A 95 2.48 18.78 -2.04
C ASP A 95 1.09 19.23 -1.58
N LYS A 96 0.88 20.55 -1.55
CA LYS A 96 -0.39 21.14 -1.12
C LYS A 96 -1.54 20.86 -2.10
N GLN A 97 -1.23 20.43 -3.31
CA GLN A 97 -2.22 20.13 -4.35
C GLN A 97 -2.51 18.63 -4.46
N LEU A 98 -1.94 17.82 -3.56
CA LEU A 98 -2.15 16.38 -3.59
C LEU A 98 -3.64 15.98 -3.53
N PRO A 99 -4.48 16.56 -2.64
CA PRO A 99 -5.91 16.23 -2.61
C PRO A 99 -6.62 16.47 -3.96
N GLU A 100 -6.33 17.58 -4.61
CA GLU A 100 -6.91 17.91 -5.92
C GLU A 100 -6.42 16.94 -7.01
N LEU A 101 -5.16 16.56 -6.98
CA LEU A 101 -4.64 15.55 -7.91
C LEU A 101 -5.38 14.22 -7.72
N VAL A 102 -5.54 13.77 -6.49
CA VAL A 102 -6.26 12.51 -6.19
C VAL A 102 -7.69 12.57 -6.72
N ALA A 103 -8.41 13.66 -6.48
CA ALA A 103 -9.77 13.83 -6.99
C ALA A 103 -9.82 13.76 -8.52
N LYS A 104 -8.88 14.39 -9.21
CA LYS A 104 -8.77 14.33 -10.68
C LYS A 104 -8.50 12.92 -11.18
N LEU A 105 -7.60 12.19 -10.52
CA LEU A 105 -7.26 10.83 -10.91
C LEU A 105 -8.46 9.89 -10.72
N ILE A 106 -9.20 10.02 -9.64
CA ILE A 106 -10.41 9.23 -9.41
C ILE A 106 -11.44 9.49 -10.52
N THR A 107 -11.62 10.74 -10.93
CA THR A 107 -12.50 11.10 -12.05
C THR A 107 -12.03 10.49 -13.35
N ILE A 108 -10.73 10.54 -13.66
CA ILE A 108 -10.13 9.98 -14.87
C ILE A 108 -10.26 8.46 -14.90
N ILE A 109 -10.05 7.79 -13.77
CA ILE A 109 -10.24 6.33 -13.67
C ILE A 109 -11.67 5.97 -14.05
N GLY A 110 -12.65 6.72 -13.56
CA GLY A 110 -14.06 6.51 -13.93
C GLY A 110 -14.63 5.19 -13.44
N SER A 111 -14.14 4.67 -12.31
CA SER A 111 -14.60 3.41 -11.75
C SER A 111 -15.99 3.54 -11.10
N THR A 112 -16.75 2.44 -11.15
CA THR A 112 -17.95 2.27 -10.32
C THR A 112 -17.61 1.99 -8.86
N GLN A 113 -16.38 1.56 -8.58
CA GLN A 113 -15.85 1.44 -7.23
C GLN A 113 -15.73 2.83 -6.60
N LYS A 114 -16.32 3.01 -5.41
CA LYS A 114 -16.35 4.32 -4.74
C LYS A 114 -14.95 4.81 -4.34
N TYR A 115 -14.07 3.89 -3.92
CA TYR A 115 -12.73 4.20 -3.46
C TYR A 115 -11.69 3.36 -4.21
N PRO A 116 -11.40 3.70 -5.48
CA PRO A 116 -10.49 2.87 -6.30
C PRO A 116 -9.02 3.01 -5.91
N LEU A 117 -8.64 4.06 -5.18
CA LEU A 117 -7.26 4.32 -4.78
C LEU A 117 -7.10 4.27 -3.26
N ILE A 118 -6.13 3.47 -2.83
CA ILE A 118 -5.63 3.44 -1.46
C ILE A 118 -4.22 4.02 -1.48
N LEU A 119 -3.97 5.10 -0.73
CA LEU A 119 -2.65 5.69 -0.61
C LEU A 119 -1.97 5.11 0.64
N GLN A 120 -0.81 4.52 0.47
CA GLN A 120 -0.12 3.79 1.52
C GLN A 120 1.19 4.48 1.90
N PHE A 121 1.33 4.81 3.19
CA PHE A 121 2.47 5.51 3.74
C PHE A 121 3.15 4.69 4.83
N ASP A 122 4.46 4.90 5.01
CA ASP A 122 5.22 4.24 6.04
C ASP A 122 4.91 4.83 7.43
N GLN A 123 4.74 3.95 8.41
CA GLN A 123 4.44 4.32 9.80
C GLN A 123 5.44 5.32 10.38
N ASP A 124 6.73 5.07 10.22
CA ASP A 124 7.77 5.87 10.83
C ASP A 124 7.83 7.29 10.22
N GLU A 125 7.61 7.37 8.91
CA GLU A 125 7.57 8.65 8.20
C GLU A 125 6.35 9.49 8.63
N LEU A 126 5.20 8.87 8.87
CA LEU A 126 4.00 9.57 9.34
C LEU A 126 4.19 10.12 10.76
N PHE A 127 4.90 9.39 11.60
CA PHE A 127 5.15 9.83 12.96
C PHE A 127 6.07 11.03 13.04
N SER A 128 6.92 11.26 12.04
CA SER A 128 7.88 12.36 12.02
C SER A 128 7.23 13.75 12.09
N ASP A 129 6.00 13.89 11.56
CA ASP A 129 5.18 15.10 11.70
C ASP A 129 3.69 14.70 11.77
N LEU A 130 3.32 14.17 12.92
CA LEU A 130 2.01 13.54 13.12
C LEU A 130 0.84 14.53 13.00
N GLY A 131 1.02 15.76 13.46
CA GLY A 131 -0.02 16.80 13.36
C GLY A 131 -0.35 17.14 11.90
N GLU A 132 0.68 17.30 11.07
CA GLU A 132 0.50 17.57 9.64
C GLU A 132 -0.05 16.35 8.91
N ALA A 133 0.43 15.15 9.26
CA ALA A 133 -0.09 13.90 8.71
C ALA A 133 -1.59 13.75 8.97
N GLN A 134 -2.02 14.01 10.19
CA GLN A 134 -3.44 13.95 10.58
C GLN A 134 -4.29 14.87 9.71
N LYS A 135 -3.84 16.11 9.53
CA LYS A 135 -4.55 17.11 8.73
C LYS A 135 -4.62 16.71 7.25
N GLN A 136 -3.50 16.33 6.65
CA GLN A 136 -3.43 15.98 5.24
C GLN A 136 -4.20 14.70 4.93
N ILE A 137 -4.14 13.71 5.79
CA ILE A 137 -4.89 12.45 5.62
C ILE A 137 -6.40 12.74 5.63
N ALA A 138 -6.88 13.59 6.54
CA ALA A 138 -8.28 13.98 6.57
C ALA A 138 -8.72 14.63 5.24
N GLU A 139 -7.88 15.48 4.66
CA GLU A 139 -8.16 16.11 3.36
C GLU A 139 -8.18 15.09 2.22
N LEU A 140 -7.23 14.15 2.18
CA LEU A 140 -7.21 13.08 1.17
C LEU A 140 -8.46 12.22 1.24
N ARG A 141 -8.92 11.89 2.44
CA ARG A 141 -10.15 11.14 2.65
C ARG A 141 -11.38 11.86 2.09
N LYS A 142 -11.47 13.16 2.31
CA LYS A 142 -12.56 14.00 1.74
C LYS A 142 -12.56 14.01 0.22
N HIS A 143 -11.38 13.88 -0.40
CA HIS A 143 -11.22 13.88 -1.85
C HIS A 143 -11.35 12.49 -2.49
N GLY A 144 -11.65 11.47 -1.70
CA GLY A 144 -12.03 10.15 -2.20
C GLY A 144 -10.96 9.07 -2.10
N ALA A 145 -9.81 9.33 -1.45
CA ALA A 145 -8.81 8.31 -1.20
C ALA A 145 -9.13 7.51 0.06
N GLU A 146 -8.80 6.23 0.06
CA GLU A 146 -8.59 5.47 1.27
C GLU A 146 -7.11 5.52 1.67
N ILE A 147 -6.82 5.35 2.94
CA ILE A 147 -5.46 5.48 3.49
C ILE A 147 -5.05 4.19 4.17
N ALA A 148 -3.85 3.72 3.85
CA ALA A 148 -3.22 2.59 4.50
C ALA A 148 -1.87 3.01 5.12
N VAL A 149 -1.50 2.33 6.20
CA VAL A 149 -0.20 2.50 6.85
C VAL A 149 0.55 1.17 6.75
N ARG A 150 1.77 1.21 6.22
CA ARG A 150 2.63 0.02 6.11
C ARG A 150 3.68 -0.05 7.22
N ASN A 151 4.25 -1.22 7.39
CA ASN A 151 5.24 -1.53 8.44
C ASN A 151 4.70 -1.28 9.85
N PHE A 152 3.40 -1.54 10.04
CA PHE A 152 2.70 -1.21 11.27
C PHE A 152 2.85 -2.29 12.34
N GLY A 153 3.07 -1.85 13.60
CA GLY A 153 2.82 -2.71 14.77
C GLY A 153 4.02 -3.04 15.65
N LEU A 154 5.25 -2.64 15.30
CA LEU A 154 6.45 -2.92 16.12
C LEU A 154 6.90 -1.74 16.98
N SER A 155 6.44 -0.52 16.67
CA SER A 155 6.87 0.68 17.38
C SER A 155 5.98 0.99 18.57
N ALA A 156 6.56 1.60 19.60
CA ALA A 156 5.81 2.06 20.78
C ALA A 156 4.77 3.13 20.42
N TYR A 157 4.96 3.87 19.31
CA TYR A 157 4.03 4.91 18.86
C TYR A 157 2.95 4.41 17.90
N SER A 158 2.91 3.12 17.58
CA SER A 158 1.88 2.56 16.68
C SER A 158 0.47 2.85 17.18
N ASP A 159 0.23 2.70 18.47
CA ASP A 159 -1.08 3.00 19.08
C ASP A 159 -1.48 4.46 18.93
N THR A 160 -0.53 5.38 19.05
CA THR A 160 -0.78 6.82 18.87
C THR A 160 -1.19 7.13 17.44
N LEU A 161 -0.50 6.55 16.44
CA LEU A 161 -0.87 6.68 15.04
C LEU A 161 -2.28 6.18 14.79
N LEU A 162 -2.59 5.00 15.31
CA LEU A 162 -3.89 4.36 15.12
C LEU A 162 -5.03 5.21 15.67
N LYS A 163 -4.83 5.82 16.83
CA LYS A 163 -5.85 6.68 17.46
C LYS A 163 -6.03 8.01 16.75
N ARG A 164 -4.96 8.59 16.21
CA ARG A 164 -4.96 9.95 15.68
C ARG A 164 -5.24 10.05 14.19
N LEU A 165 -4.88 9.04 13.39
CA LEU A 165 -5.01 9.10 11.95
C LEU A 165 -6.30 8.43 11.48
N ASP A 166 -6.97 9.05 10.51
CA ASP A 166 -8.19 8.52 9.89
C ASP A 166 -7.81 7.54 8.78
N ILE A 167 -7.44 6.32 9.18
CA ILE A 167 -6.93 5.27 8.29
C ILE A 167 -7.92 4.13 8.13
N ASN A 168 -7.86 3.44 7.01
CA ASN A 168 -8.77 2.35 6.61
C ASN A 168 -8.11 0.99 6.72
N GLN A 169 -6.79 0.92 6.49
CA GLN A 169 -6.09 -0.34 6.34
C GLN A 169 -4.73 -0.27 7.01
N LEU A 170 -4.34 -1.39 7.63
CA LEU A 170 -3.00 -1.60 8.17
C LEU A 170 -2.31 -2.72 7.38
N SER A 171 -1.14 -2.42 6.82
CA SER A 171 -0.21 -3.43 6.35
C SER A 171 0.76 -3.73 7.50
N LEU A 172 0.63 -4.91 8.09
CA LEU A 172 1.38 -5.28 9.28
C LEU A 172 2.85 -5.49 8.94
N HIS A 173 3.72 -5.11 9.88
CA HIS A 173 5.17 -5.23 9.70
C HIS A 173 5.55 -6.68 9.37
N PRO A 174 6.47 -6.91 8.41
CA PRO A 174 6.87 -8.26 8.02
C PRO A 174 7.33 -9.16 9.16
N GLU A 175 7.94 -8.59 10.21
CA GLU A 175 8.34 -9.37 11.39
C GLU A 175 7.16 -9.99 12.14
N LEU A 176 5.96 -9.41 12.04
CA LEU A 176 4.77 -10.01 12.63
C LEU A 176 4.32 -11.27 11.89
N THR A 177 4.68 -11.42 10.63
CA THR A 177 4.41 -12.63 9.87
C THR A 177 5.13 -13.85 10.47
N ALA A 178 6.29 -13.67 11.08
CA ALA A 178 7.01 -14.74 11.76
C ALA A 178 6.22 -15.37 12.93
N LEU A 179 5.28 -14.64 13.52
CA LEU A 179 4.41 -15.16 14.58
C LEU A 179 3.50 -16.29 14.11
N LEU A 180 3.27 -16.41 12.79
CA LEU A 180 2.44 -17.46 12.22
C LEU A 180 3.03 -18.87 12.38
N SER A 181 4.32 -18.98 12.67
CA SER A 181 5.04 -20.26 12.68
C SER A 181 4.79 -21.12 13.94
N THR A 182 4.20 -20.57 14.99
CA THR A 182 3.92 -21.28 16.24
C THR A 182 2.50 -20.97 16.73
N ASP A 183 1.93 -21.88 17.53
CA ASP A 183 0.61 -21.66 18.13
C ASP A 183 0.61 -20.47 19.08
N LYS A 184 1.69 -20.30 19.85
CA LYS A 184 1.86 -19.14 20.73
C LYS A 184 1.92 -17.85 19.93
N GLY A 185 2.65 -17.84 18.82
CA GLY A 185 2.74 -16.69 17.92
C GLY A 185 1.40 -16.34 17.29
N LEU A 186 0.62 -17.33 16.85
CA LEU A 186 -0.73 -17.12 16.31
C LEU A 186 -1.63 -16.44 17.35
N THR A 187 -1.61 -16.90 18.60
CA THR A 187 -2.40 -16.29 19.67
C THR A 187 -1.97 -14.84 19.92
N GLU A 188 -0.67 -14.59 19.94
CA GLU A 188 -0.11 -13.23 20.10
C GLU A 188 -0.53 -12.30 18.95
N LEU A 189 -0.40 -12.76 17.72
CA LEU A 189 -0.77 -11.98 16.54
C LEU A 189 -2.27 -11.67 16.53
N GLN A 190 -3.11 -12.67 16.82
CA GLN A 190 -4.55 -12.47 16.88
C GLN A 190 -4.94 -11.45 17.98
N ALA A 191 -4.27 -11.48 19.12
CA ALA A 191 -4.50 -10.52 20.19
C ALA A 191 -4.17 -9.08 19.76
N LYS A 192 -3.08 -8.90 19.01
CA LYS A 192 -2.71 -7.60 18.41
C LYS A 192 -3.77 -7.11 17.42
N ILE A 193 -4.20 -7.98 16.53
CA ILE A 193 -5.23 -7.65 15.53
C ILE A 193 -6.54 -7.25 16.22
N ASP A 194 -6.96 -7.98 17.23
CA ASP A 194 -8.17 -7.67 18.00
C ASP A 194 -8.05 -6.31 18.70
N ALA A 195 -6.90 -6.01 19.29
CA ALA A 195 -6.65 -4.73 19.94
C ALA A 195 -6.74 -3.55 18.96
N TYR A 196 -6.20 -3.71 17.75
CA TYR A 196 -6.30 -2.66 16.71
C TYR A 196 -7.75 -2.44 16.28
N ASN A 197 -8.52 -3.51 16.08
CA ASN A 197 -9.93 -3.43 15.71
C ASN A 197 -10.82 -2.82 16.81
N GLU A 198 -10.41 -2.90 18.07
CA GLU A 198 -11.11 -2.23 19.16
C GLU A 198 -11.01 -0.70 19.07
N VAL A 199 -9.91 -0.19 18.52
CA VAL A 199 -9.72 1.26 18.37
C VAL A 199 -10.63 1.81 17.27
N LYS A 200 -10.68 1.12 16.13
CA LYS A 200 -11.56 1.46 14.98
C LYS A 200 -11.65 0.26 14.03
N PRO A 201 -12.69 0.18 13.20
CA PRO A 201 -12.76 -0.84 12.16
C PRO A 201 -11.63 -0.65 11.15
N LEU A 202 -10.87 -1.72 10.91
CA LEU A 202 -9.71 -1.71 10.02
C LEU A 202 -9.67 -2.98 9.19
N GLU A 203 -9.19 -2.85 7.96
CA GLU A 203 -8.78 -3.98 7.15
C GLU A 203 -7.30 -4.22 7.34
N MET A 204 -6.90 -5.46 7.55
CA MET A 204 -5.51 -5.81 7.81
C MET A 204 -4.93 -6.69 6.75
N LEU A 205 -3.68 -6.39 6.40
CA LEU A 205 -2.89 -7.09 5.41
C LEU A 205 -1.69 -7.76 6.08
N LEU A 206 -1.54 -9.07 5.87
CA LEU A 206 -0.31 -9.80 6.19
C LEU A 206 0.55 -9.92 4.95
N THR A 207 1.84 -9.59 5.07
CA THR A 207 2.79 -9.56 3.96
C THR A 207 3.82 -10.69 4.06
N GLN A 208 4.59 -10.87 2.98
CA GLN A 208 5.69 -11.85 2.88
C GLN A 208 5.29 -13.31 3.12
N LEU A 209 4.09 -13.65 2.68
CA LEU A 209 3.60 -15.03 2.69
C LEU A 209 4.15 -15.73 1.43
N ASN A 210 5.41 -16.17 1.49
CA ASN A 210 6.15 -16.61 0.31
C ASN A 210 6.17 -18.12 0.13
N ASP A 211 5.61 -18.87 1.07
CA ASP A 211 5.50 -20.32 1.00
C ASP A 211 4.10 -20.81 1.41
N MET A 212 3.82 -22.07 1.12
CA MET A 212 2.52 -22.67 1.40
C MET A 212 2.18 -22.66 2.89
N ASN A 213 3.16 -22.92 3.75
CA ASN A 213 2.91 -23.03 5.19
C ASN A 213 2.52 -21.69 5.80
N SER A 214 3.22 -20.61 5.46
CA SER A 214 2.90 -19.28 5.97
C SER A 214 1.54 -18.79 5.44
N PHE A 215 1.27 -19.04 4.17
CA PHE A 215 -0.01 -18.68 3.55
C PHE A 215 -1.17 -19.43 4.22
N ALA A 216 -1.02 -20.74 4.43
CA ALA A 216 -2.04 -21.55 5.11
C ALA A 216 -2.25 -21.10 6.57
N SER A 217 -1.16 -20.83 7.29
CA SER A 217 -1.24 -20.37 8.69
C SER A 217 -1.93 -19.02 8.83
N ALA A 218 -1.80 -18.14 7.83
CA ALA A 218 -2.44 -16.83 7.81
C ALA A 218 -3.97 -16.89 7.81
N TRP A 219 -4.56 -18.02 7.44
CA TRP A 219 -6.01 -18.25 7.54
C TRP A 219 -6.50 -18.37 8.97
N ASN A 220 -5.60 -18.65 9.92
CA ASN A 220 -5.94 -18.84 11.34
C ASN A 220 -6.04 -17.52 12.12
N VAL A 221 -5.73 -16.39 11.50
CA VAL A 221 -5.86 -15.07 12.11
C VAL A 221 -6.82 -14.19 11.31
N ASN A 222 -7.40 -13.20 11.97
CA ASN A 222 -8.42 -12.36 11.36
C ASN A 222 -7.79 -11.16 10.61
N ALA A 223 -6.98 -11.45 9.59
CA ALA A 223 -6.50 -10.48 8.62
C ALA A 223 -7.16 -10.78 7.28
N ARG A 224 -7.84 -9.79 6.71
CA ARG A 224 -8.62 -9.98 5.47
C ARG A 224 -7.73 -10.22 4.27
N PHE A 225 -6.63 -9.48 4.14
CA PHE A 225 -5.79 -9.53 2.95
C PHE A 225 -4.47 -10.25 3.21
N LEU A 226 -4.07 -11.07 2.25
CA LEU A 226 -2.83 -11.84 2.28
C LEU A 226 -1.99 -11.49 1.06
N GLN A 227 -0.69 -11.26 1.26
CA GLN A 227 0.23 -10.89 0.20
C GLN A 227 1.52 -11.68 0.29
N GLY A 228 2.00 -12.18 -0.84
CA GLY A 228 3.28 -12.86 -0.94
C GLY A 228 3.41 -13.64 -2.24
N ASP A 229 4.63 -14.10 -2.50
CA ASP A 229 4.98 -14.80 -3.74
C ASP A 229 4.26 -16.14 -3.90
N TYR A 230 3.81 -16.74 -2.81
CA TYR A 230 3.05 -17.99 -2.89
C TYR A 230 1.73 -17.80 -3.65
N PHE A 231 1.00 -16.71 -3.37
CA PHE A 231 -0.24 -16.41 -4.07
C PHE A 231 0.02 -15.82 -5.46
N GLN A 232 0.81 -14.75 -5.51
CA GLN A 232 1.19 -14.11 -6.76
C GLN A 232 2.52 -13.38 -6.60
N LYS A 233 3.42 -13.55 -7.56
CA LYS A 233 4.64 -12.74 -7.66
C LYS A 233 4.30 -11.36 -8.23
N LYS A 234 5.20 -10.40 -8.04
CA LYS A 234 5.06 -9.08 -8.63
C LYS A 234 5.06 -9.16 -10.16
N LEU A 235 4.12 -8.48 -10.77
CA LEU A 235 3.93 -8.44 -12.23
C LEU A 235 4.38 -7.10 -12.79
N ASP A 236 4.88 -7.10 -14.02
CA ASP A 236 5.29 -5.87 -14.70
C ASP A 236 4.10 -5.06 -15.23
N ASN A 237 2.94 -5.69 -15.39
CA ASN A 237 1.72 -5.05 -15.88
C ASN A 237 0.55 -5.41 -14.97
N LEU A 238 -0.45 -4.54 -14.96
CA LEU A 238 -1.70 -4.79 -14.27
C LEU A 238 -2.56 -5.72 -15.13
N ILE A 239 -2.44 -7.02 -14.84
CA ILE A 239 -3.17 -8.10 -15.54
C ILE A 239 -3.69 -9.07 -14.50
N ASP A 240 -4.78 -9.78 -14.85
CA ASP A 240 -5.24 -10.90 -14.03
C ASP A 240 -4.22 -12.04 -14.12
N GLY A 241 -3.72 -12.49 -12.96
CA GLY A 241 -2.75 -13.59 -12.88
C GLY A 241 -3.26 -14.92 -13.42
N GLN A 242 -4.56 -15.04 -13.67
CA GLN A 242 -5.18 -16.23 -14.28
C GLN A 242 -5.22 -16.15 -15.81
N ASP A 243 -4.88 -15.01 -16.40
CA ASP A 243 -4.88 -14.79 -17.85
C ASP A 243 -3.57 -15.23 -18.51
N HIS A 244 -2.77 -16.08 -17.87
CA HIS A 244 -1.50 -16.62 -18.37
C HIS A 244 -1.63 -18.06 -18.84
#